data_3d4d745f244442897b567a1c9592baf5
#
_entry.id   3d4d745f244442897b567a1c9592baf5
#
_cell.length_a   1.000
_cell.length_b   1.000
_cell.length_c   1.000
_cell.angle_alpha   90.00
_cell.angle_beta   90.00
_cell.angle_gamma   90.00
#
_symmetry.space_group_name_H-M   'P 1'
#
loop_
_entity.id
_entity.type
_entity.pdbx_description
1 polymer ?
#
loop_
_entity_poly.entity_id
_entity_poly.type
_entity_poly.pdbx_seq_one_letter_code
_entity_poly.pdbx_strand_id
1 'polypeptide(L)'
;MPAAPPQHLSGDAASAGAWLGACAAHWRQTTVLLLLAGTDTAAVPGISAAGATPESRRWTAAADAELLLLGPAAERRHALPPLPAGVSPALIAHGVVSELGLDPLVVDLGAAVAPAVPHLQLGQAPARCLSSGQALEPARVRQLLALGQRWGRLLAAKGPQEPLLIAECVPGGTTTAQAVLTGLGLEVAGLVSGSLLEPVHVLKTELVERGLSAAGLLGPGGMGGPDADPLAVLAAVGDPMQALAAGLVLGAAGAGRPVLLAGGSQMAAVWALALALCSPASRPALARQVAIGTTAWVAAEASSDLALLLQRLGARW
;
A
#
# COMPACT_ATOMS: atom_id res chain seq x y z
N MET A 1 25.54 -3.35 -15.98
CA MET A 1 24.66 -4.12 -16.90
C MET A 1 23.41 -3.29 -17.14
N PRO A 2 22.87 -3.21 -18.36
CA PRO A 2 21.57 -2.57 -18.54
C PRO A 2 20.51 -3.30 -17.70
N ALA A 3 19.61 -2.55 -17.06
CA ALA A 3 18.52 -3.13 -16.31
C ALA A 3 17.63 -3.97 -17.23
N ALA A 4 17.18 -5.12 -16.76
CA ALA A 4 16.21 -5.93 -17.51
C ALA A 4 14.92 -5.11 -17.71
N PRO A 5 14.24 -5.24 -18.86
CA PRO A 5 12.99 -4.53 -19.07
C PRO A 5 11.94 -5.00 -18.04
N PRO A 6 10.99 -4.11 -17.68
CA PRO A 6 9.93 -4.48 -16.77
C PRO A 6 9.09 -5.62 -17.34
N GLN A 7 8.75 -6.60 -16.50
CA GLN A 7 7.87 -7.71 -16.86
C GLN A 7 6.41 -7.31 -16.63
N HIS A 8 5.56 -7.62 -17.59
CA HIS A 8 4.13 -7.40 -17.47
C HIS A 8 3.45 -8.61 -16.77
N LEU A 9 2.77 -8.36 -15.66
CA LEU A 9 2.12 -9.41 -14.87
C LEU A 9 0.62 -9.53 -15.15
N SER A 10 -0.08 -8.42 -15.32
CA SER A 10 -1.54 -8.39 -15.47
C SER A 10 -2.00 -7.07 -16.10
N GLY A 11 -3.20 -7.06 -16.68
CA GLY A 11 -3.79 -5.90 -17.33
C GLY A 11 -3.55 -5.87 -18.84
N ASP A 12 -3.80 -4.72 -19.50
CA ASP A 12 -3.56 -4.53 -20.93
C ASP A 12 -2.13 -4.11 -21.21
N ALA A 13 -1.37 -4.94 -21.93
CA ALA A 13 0.05 -4.71 -22.23
C ALA A 13 0.30 -3.45 -23.06
N ALA A 14 -0.62 -3.11 -23.99
CA ALA A 14 -0.50 -1.92 -24.82
C ALA A 14 -0.65 -0.64 -23.98
N SER A 15 -1.65 -0.61 -23.11
CA SER A 15 -1.85 0.48 -22.14
C SER A 15 -0.67 0.62 -21.19
N ALA A 16 -0.12 -0.50 -20.69
CA ALA A 16 1.06 -0.50 -19.83
C ALA A 16 2.28 0.09 -20.56
N GLY A 17 2.52 -0.27 -21.82
CA GLY A 17 3.60 0.31 -22.63
C GLY A 17 3.44 1.81 -22.87
N ALA A 18 2.23 2.26 -23.16
CA ALA A 18 1.93 3.69 -23.35
C ALA A 18 2.13 4.47 -22.04
N TRP A 19 1.68 3.92 -20.91
CA TRP A 19 1.85 4.51 -19.58
C TRP A 19 3.33 4.63 -19.19
N LEU A 20 4.12 3.56 -19.42
CA LEU A 20 5.57 3.58 -19.17
C LEU A 20 6.27 4.63 -20.03
N GLY A 21 5.92 4.74 -21.33
CA GLY A 21 6.46 5.75 -22.23
C GLY A 21 6.17 7.18 -21.77
N ALA A 22 4.94 7.44 -21.32
CA ALA A 22 4.55 8.73 -20.76
C ALA A 22 5.33 9.07 -19.49
N CYS A 23 5.48 8.11 -18.56
CA CYS A 23 6.26 8.31 -17.34
C CYS A 23 7.76 8.50 -17.64
N ALA A 24 8.32 7.77 -18.59
CA ALA A 24 9.73 7.89 -18.98
C ALA A 24 10.10 9.28 -19.52
N ALA A 25 9.16 10.01 -20.12
CA ALA A 25 9.38 11.38 -20.57
C ALA A 25 9.50 12.38 -19.41
N HIS A 26 8.90 12.09 -18.26
CA HIS A 26 8.75 13.02 -17.14
C HIS A 26 9.27 12.47 -15.79
N TRP A 27 10.10 11.43 -15.81
CA TRP A 27 10.52 10.75 -14.58
C TRP A 27 11.27 11.68 -13.60
N ARG A 28 12.01 12.67 -14.09
CA ARG A 28 12.74 13.64 -13.24
C ARG A 28 11.83 14.57 -12.45
N GLN A 29 10.58 14.72 -12.87
CA GLN A 29 9.54 15.52 -12.20
C GLN A 29 8.60 14.65 -11.35
N THR A 30 8.94 13.36 -11.17
CA THR A 30 8.11 12.45 -10.36
C THR A 30 7.98 12.98 -8.93
N THR A 31 6.73 13.16 -8.49
CA THR A 31 6.45 13.39 -7.07
C THR A 31 6.46 12.05 -6.36
N VAL A 32 7.33 11.88 -5.35
CA VAL A 32 7.44 10.64 -4.57
C VAL A 32 6.84 10.86 -3.19
N LEU A 33 5.84 10.07 -2.82
CA LEU A 33 5.24 10.05 -1.49
C LEU A 33 5.56 8.71 -0.82
N LEU A 34 6.20 8.75 0.36
CA LEU A 34 6.28 7.61 1.27
C LEU A 34 5.25 7.78 2.38
N LEU A 35 4.25 6.92 2.40
CA LEU A 35 3.18 6.92 3.38
C LEU A 35 3.51 5.97 4.53
N LEU A 36 3.70 6.50 5.72
CA LEU A 36 3.92 5.73 6.95
C LEU A 36 2.62 5.59 7.71
N ALA A 37 2.34 4.38 8.18
CA ALA A 37 1.24 4.15 9.12
C ALA A 37 1.59 3.02 10.09
N GLY A 38 0.81 2.92 11.17
CA GLY A 38 0.87 1.84 12.13
C GLY A 38 -0.47 1.13 12.25
N THR A 39 -0.41 -0.13 12.62
CA THR A 39 -1.56 -0.93 13.04
C THR A 39 -1.16 -1.87 14.18
N ASP A 40 -2.00 -1.98 15.19
CA ASP A 40 -1.80 -2.94 16.28
C ASP A 40 -1.86 -4.41 15.82
N THR A 41 -2.31 -4.65 14.59
CA THR A 41 -2.15 -5.97 13.93
C THR A 41 -0.69 -6.40 13.88
N ALA A 42 0.25 -5.46 13.76
CA ALA A 42 1.69 -5.74 13.78
C ALA A 42 2.18 -6.33 15.12
N ALA A 43 1.42 -6.14 16.21
CA ALA A 43 1.75 -6.69 17.52
C ALA A 43 1.44 -8.20 17.65
N VAL A 44 0.67 -8.76 16.72
CA VAL A 44 0.39 -10.20 16.74
C VAL A 44 1.68 -10.98 16.47
N PRO A 45 2.06 -11.93 17.34
CA PRO A 45 3.27 -12.73 17.15
C PRO A 45 3.27 -13.45 15.78
N GLY A 46 4.39 -13.38 15.07
CA GLY A 46 4.56 -14.07 13.79
C GLY A 46 3.88 -13.44 12.57
N ILE A 47 3.08 -12.37 12.72
CA ILE A 47 2.24 -11.85 11.62
C ILE A 47 3.01 -11.13 10.51
N SER A 48 4.21 -10.63 10.78
CA SER A 48 4.93 -9.75 9.86
C SER A 48 6.43 -9.94 9.95
N ALA A 49 7.12 -9.88 8.81
CA ALA A 49 8.58 -9.87 8.69
C ALA A 49 9.21 -8.49 8.97
N ALA A 50 8.42 -7.46 9.18
CA ALA A 50 8.90 -6.10 9.39
C ALA A 50 9.60 -5.87 10.76
N GLY A 51 10.13 -6.91 11.35
CA GLY A 51 10.84 -6.97 12.62
C GLY A 51 10.57 -8.27 13.35
N ALA A 52 11.58 -8.78 14.06
CA ALA A 52 11.52 -10.10 14.71
C ALA A 52 10.51 -10.15 15.87
N THR A 53 10.30 -9.05 16.57
CA THR A 53 9.38 -8.96 17.72
C THR A 53 8.31 -7.90 17.51
N PRO A 54 7.17 -7.98 18.21
CA PRO A 54 6.14 -6.92 18.18
C PRO A 54 6.71 -5.53 18.47
N GLU A 55 7.61 -5.42 19.45
CA GLU A 55 8.25 -4.15 19.85
C GLU A 55 9.12 -3.62 18.72
N SER A 56 9.94 -4.47 18.10
CA SER A 56 10.83 -4.06 17.00
C SER A 56 10.04 -3.54 15.79
N ARG A 57 8.87 -4.10 15.50
CA ARG A 57 8.00 -3.66 14.40
C ARG A 57 7.46 -2.24 14.58
N ARG A 58 7.39 -1.75 15.81
CA ARG A 58 6.95 -0.35 16.07
C ARG A 58 7.91 0.69 15.49
N TRP A 59 9.19 0.34 15.33
CA TRP A 59 10.26 1.23 14.86
C TRP A 59 10.45 1.18 13.35
N THR A 60 9.98 0.15 12.69
CA THR A 60 10.31 -0.13 11.29
C THR A 60 9.93 1.01 10.35
N ALA A 61 8.72 1.57 10.48
CA ALA A 61 8.30 2.67 9.61
C ALA A 61 9.20 3.92 9.77
N ALA A 62 9.59 4.27 11.01
CA ALA A 62 10.52 5.36 11.27
C ALA A 62 11.92 5.07 10.72
N ALA A 63 12.44 3.86 10.97
CA ALA A 63 13.76 3.45 10.50
C ALA A 63 13.86 3.38 8.98
N ASP A 64 12.81 2.93 8.29
CA ASP A 64 12.74 2.88 6.82
C ASP A 64 12.68 4.28 6.22
N ALA A 65 11.93 5.20 6.80
CA ALA A 65 11.91 6.59 6.35
C ALA A 65 13.27 7.28 6.51
N GLU A 66 13.94 7.03 7.64
CA GLU A 66 15.29 7.55 7.88
C GLU A 66 16.32 6.95 6.93
N LEU A 67 16.23 5.64 6.66
CA LEU A 67 17.09 4.98 5.68
C LEU A 67 16.84 5.51 4.26
N LEU A 68 15.59 5.71 3.88
CA LEU A 68 15.24 6.26 2.57
C LEU A 68 15.84 7.65 2.35
N LEU A 69 15.73 8.55 3.33
CA LEU A 69 16.16 9.94 3.15
C LEU A 69 17.64 10.16 3.44
N LEU A 70 18.20 9.49 4.46
CA LEU A 70 19.57 9.71 4.90
C LEU A 70 20.59 8.74 4.31
N GLY A 71 20.13 7.57 3.85
CA GLY A 71 20.97 6.52 3.30
C GLY A 71 21.64 5.63 4.36
N PRO A 72 22.33 4.56 3.90
CA PRO A 72 22.90 3.55 4.79
C PRO A 72 24.14 4.02 5.55
N ALA A 73 24.87 5.02 5.05
CA ALA A 73 26.10 5.52 5.67
C ALA A 73 25.86 6.57 6.75
N ALA A 74 24.68 7.17 6.80
CA ALA A 74 24.36 8.19 7.79
C ALA A 74 24.01 7.58 9.15
N GLU A 75 24.32 8.32 10.22
CA GLU A 75 23.79 8.03 11.55
C GLU A 75 22.29 8.29 11.57
N ARG A 76 21.51 7.31 12.04
CA ARG A 76 20.04 7.38 12.13
C ARG A 76 19.61 7.20 13.57
N ARG A 77 18.59 7.95 13.97
CA ARG A 77 18.04 7.85 15.32
C ARG A 77 17.41 6.48 15.58
N HIS A 78 16.73 5.93 14.59
CA HIS A 78 16.09 4.64 14.67
C HIS A 78 16.86 3.64 13.79
N ALA A 79 17.55 2.70 14.42
CA ALA A 79 18.17 1.60 13.72
C ALA A 79 17.10 0.67 13.12
N LEU A 80 17.35 0.15 11.92
CA LEU A 80 16.51 -0.91 11.38
C LEU A 80 16.48 -2.10 12.33
N PRO A 81 15.29 -2.61 12.69
CA PRO A 81 15.20 -3.84 13.46
C PRO A 81 15.81 -5.01 12.64
N PRO A 82 16.33 -6.04 13.30
CA PRO A 82 16.71 -7.26 12.61
C PRO A 82 15.53 -7.79 11.78
N LEU A 83 15.74 -7.93 10.47
CA LEU A 83 14.71 -8.40 9.53
C LEU A 83 14.95 -9.87 9.23
N PRO A 84 13.98 -10.76 9.49
CA PRO A 84 14.14 -12.19 9.20
C PRO A 84 14.41 -12.48 7.72
N ALA A 85 13.89 -11.65 6.83
CA ALA A 85 14.04 -11.79 5.38
C ALA A 85 15.30 -11.11 4.80
N GLY A 86 16.16 -10.49 5.63
CA GLY A 86 17.40 -9.88 5.18
C GLY A 86 17.39 -8.35 5.16
N VAL A 87 17.41 -7.71 4.00
CA VAL A 87 17.58 -6.26 3.85
C VAL A 87 16.23 -5.55 3.69
N SER A 88 16.09 -4.37 4.31
CA SER A 88 14.90 -3.53 4.12
C SER A 88 14.75 -3.08 2.66
N PRO A 89 13.53 -3.12 2.09
CA PRO A 89 13.22 -2.53 0.80
C PRO A 89 13.58 -1.04 0.70
N ALA A 90 13.61 -0.31 1.83
CA ALA A 90 14.01 1.10 1.87
C ALA A 90 15.45 1.34 1.39
N LEU A 91 16.36 0.36 1.52
CA LEU A 91 17.72 0.46 0.98
C LEU A 91 17.71 0.49 -0.56
N ILE A 92 16.89 -0.36 -1.18
CA ILE A 92 16.73 -0.38 -2.64
C ILE A 92 16.09 0.94 -3.09
N ALA A 93 15.04 1.36 -2.41
CA ALA A 93 14.36 2.62 -2.70
C ALA A 93 15.30 3.83 -2.56
N HIS A 94 16.16 3.87 -1.51
CA HIS A 94 17.19 4.91 -1.36
C HIS A 94 18.13 4.95 -2.56
N GLY A 95 18.63 3.81 -3.02
CA GLY A 95 19.49 3.74 -4.19
C GLY A 95 18.81 4.28 -5.45
N VAL A 96 17.54 3.92 -5.67
CA VAL A 96 16.76 4.37 -6.83
C VAL A 96 16.49 5.88 -6.78
N VAL A 97 15.99 6.42 -5.66
CA VAL A 97 15.68 7.86 -5.57
C VAL A 97 16.94 8.71 -5.65
N SER A 98 18.06 8.23 -5.10
CA SER A 98 19.35 8.91 -5.17
C SER A 98 19.90 8.94 -6.61
N GLU A 99 19.87 7.80 -7.31
CA GLU A 99 20.32 7.69 -8.70
C GLU A 99 19.48 8.55 -9.66
N LEU A 100 18.17 8.61 -9.40
CA LEU A 100 17.24 9.38 -10.21
C LEU A 100 17.16 10.86 -9.80
N GLY A 101 17.78 11.28 -8.70
CA GLY A 101 17.72 12.64 -8.17
C GLY A 101 16.31 13.05 -7.77
N LEU A 102 15.57 12.15 -7.12
CA LEU A 102 14.20 12.39 -6.64
C LEU A 102 14.19 12.68 -5.14
N ASP A 103 13.33 13.60 -4.71
CA ASP A 103 13.16 14.00 -3.32
C ASP A 103 11.85 13.42 -2.74
N PRO A 104 11.90 12.31 -2.00
CA PRO A 104 10.71 11.72 -1.41
C PRO A 104 10.14 12.60 -0.29
N LEU A 105 8.83 12.83 -0.31
CA LEU A 105 8.08 13.42 0.78
C LEU A 105 7.52 12.32 1.68
N VAL A 106 7.94 12.31 2.93
CA VAL A 106 7.44 11.38 3.95
C VAL A 106 6.17 11.95 4.59
N VAL A 107 5.14 11.12 4.70
CA VAL A 107 3.84 11.47 5.31
C VAL A 107 3.54 10.47 6.40
N ASP A 108 3.53 10.92 7.66
CA ASP A 108 3.19 10.10 8.83
C ASP A 108 1.67 10.18 9.10
N LEU A 109 1.00 9.04 8.93
CA LEU A 109 -0.44 8.85 9.12
C LEU A 109 -0.78 8.20 10.47
N GLY A 110 0.17 8.12 11.37
CA GLY A 110 0.05 7.46 12.66
C GLY A 110 0.93 6.22 12.73
N ALA A 111 2.19 6.34 12.38
CA ALA A 111 3.22 5.36 12.71
C ALA A 111 3.35 5.25 14.24
N ALA A 112 3.71 4.06 14.73
CA ALA A 112 3.86 3.84 16.18
C ALA A 112 5.00 4.66 16.80
N VAL A 113 6.00 5.02 15.98
CA VAL A 113 7.11 5.90 16.30
C VAL A 113 7.30 6.87 15.14
N ALA A 114 7.38 8.16 15.43
CA ALA A 114 7.61 9.18 14.42
C ALA A 114 9.07 9.14 13.90
N PRO A 115 9.31 9.29 12.59
CA PRO A 115 10.66 9.32 12.04
C PRO A 115 11.41 10.61 12.43
N ALA A 116 12.72 10.52 12.60
CA ALA A 116 13.60 11.67 12.91
C ALA A 116 14.14 12.34 11.64
N VAL A 117 13.32 12.45 10.61
CA VAL A 117 13.56 13.15 9.34
C VAL A 117 12.42 14.11 9.04
N PRO A 118 12.58 15.08 8.15
CA PRO A 118 11.49 15.96 7.73
C PRO A 118 10.31 15.15 7.20
N HIS A 119 9.12 15.39 7.74
CA HIS A 119 7.90 14.70 7.33
C HIS A 119 6.66 15.55 7.57
N LEU A 120 5.59 15.26 6.85
CA LEU A 120 4.26 15.79 7.15
C LEU A 120 3.60 14.88 8.17
N GLN A 121 3.29 15.40 9.34
CA GLN A 121 2.58 14.68 10.37
C GLN A 121 1.08 14.92 10.24
N LEU A 122 0.35 13.90 9.81
CA LEU A 122 -1.12 13.85 9.84
C LEU A 122 -1.60 13.05 11.05
N GLY A 123 -0.67 12.83 11.98
CA GLY A 123 -0.64 11.82 13.00
C GLY A 123 -1.82 11.80 13.95
N GLN A 124 -2.39 10.64 14.01
CA GLN A 124 -3.20 10.10 15.08
C GLN A 124 -2.53 8.79 15.52
N ALA A 125 -3.11 8.10 16.51
CA ALA A 125 -2.63 6.78 16.91
C ALA A 125 -2.64 5.77 15.72
N PRO A 126 -1.84 4.69 15.78
CA PRO A 126 -1.97 3.55 14.89
C PRO A 126 -3.41 3.03 14.80
N ALA A 127 -3.75 2.36 13.71
CA ALA A 127 -5.01 1.62 13.65
C ALA A 127 -5.05 0.54 14.73
N ARG A 128 -6.22 0.28 15.30
CA ARG A 128 -6.42 -0.86 16.19
C ARG A 128 -6.19 -2.17 15.43
N CYS A 129 -5.96 -3.27 16.14
CA CYS A 129 -5.86 -4.58 15.49
C CYS A 129 -7.13 -4.86 14.69
N LEU A 130 -6.96 -5.27 13.44
CA LEU A 130 -8.07 -5.56 12.52
C LEU A 130 -9.04 -6.61 13.07
N SER A 131 -8.55 -7.54 13.94
CA SER A 131 -9.39 -8.57 14.56
C SER A 131 -10.50 -8.02 15.45
N SER A 132 -10.44 -6.74 15.81
CA SER A 132 -11.50 -6.05 16.56
C SER A 132 -12.73 -5.72 15.70
N GLY A 133 -12.62 -5.72 14.37
CA GLY A 133 -13.65 -5.22 13.48
C GLY A 133 -13.88 -3.71 13.56
N GLN A 134 -12.97 -2.97 14.22
CA GLN A 134 -13.03 -1.53 14.45
C GLN A 134 -11.63 -0.91 14.34
N ALA A 135 -10.91 -1.22 13.27
CA ALA A 135 -9.53 -0.78 13.09
C ALA A 135 -9.37 0.74 13.08
N LEU A 136 -10.30 1.45 12.46
CA LEU A 136 -10.30 2.91 12.33
C LEU A 136 -11.68 3.49 12.68
N GLU A 137 -11.68 4.71 13.20
CA GLU A 137 -12.90 5.49 13.31
C GLU A 137 -13.44 5.85 11.91
N PRO A 138 -14.74 5.66 11.62
CA PRO A 138 -15.32 5.97 10.31
C PRO A 138 -15.11 7.43 9.87
N ALA A 139 -15.07 8.36 10.82
CA ALA A 139 -14.77 9.77 10.53
C ALA A 139 -13.34 9.96 10.01
N ARG A 140 -12.37 9.24 10.61
CA ARG A 140 -10.97 9.27 10.18
C ARG A 140 -10.79 8.73 8.76
N VAL A 141 -11.47 7.62 8.43
CA VAL A 141 -11.46 7.05 7.08
C VAL A 141 -11.93 8.08 6.05
N ARG A 142 -13.08 8.71 6.29
CA ARG A 142 -13.63 9.74 5.40
C ARG A 142 -12.71 10.96 5.27
N GLN A 143 -12.11 11.42 6.37
CA GLN A 143 -11.18 12.55 6.37
C GLN A 143 -9.92 12.25 5.55
N LEU A 144 -9.29 11.08 5.74
CA LEU A 144 -8.10 10.68 5.00
C LEU A 144 -8.38 10.50 3.52
N LEU A 145 -9.51 9.87 3.16
CA LEU A 145 -9.92 9.72 1.77
C LEU A 145 -10.14 11.10 1.11
N ALA A 146 -10.89 11.98 1.75
CA ALA A 146 -11.16 13.33 1.22
C ALA A 146 -9.88 14.16 1.09
N LEU A 147 -8.96 14.06 2.07
CA LEU A 147 -7.65 14.69 2.01
C LEU A 147 -6.83 14.18 0.84
N GLY A 148 -6.76 12.86 0.67
CA GLY A 148 -6.08 12.23 -0.47
C GLY A 148 -6.65 12.69 -1.81
N GLN A 149 -7.96 12.71 -1.97
CA GLN A 149 -8.62 13.23 -3.18
C GLN A 149 -8.26 14.68 -3.46
N ARG A 150 -8.28 15.53 -2.42
CA ARG A 150 -7.89 16.94 -2.56
C ARG A 150 -6.43 17.08 -2.97
N TRP A 151 -5.51 16.38 -2.30
CA TRP A 151 -4.10 16.43 -2.64
C TRP A 151 -3.81 15.87 -4.03
N GLY A 152 -4.43 14.77 -4.40
CA GLY A 152 -4.30 14.19 -5.74
C GLY A 152 -4.69 15.19 -6.85
N ARG A 153 -5.83 15.87 -6.68
CA ARG A 153 -6.26 16.93 -7.63
C ARG A 153 -5.30 18.12 -7.68
N LEU A 154 -4.80 18.57 -6.51
CA LEU A 154 -3.85 19.68 -6.46
C LEU A 154 -2.52 19.32 -7.14
N LEU A 155 -2.02 18.11 -6.92
CA LEU A 155 -0.80 17.60 -7.57
C LEU A 155 -1.01 17.48 -9.08
N ALA A 156 -2.17 16.98 -9.53
CA ALA A 156 -2.49 16.89 -10.95
C ALA A 156 -2.60 18.27 -11.63
N ALA A 157 -3.14 19.25 -10.93
CA ALA A 157 -3.23 20.62 -11.46
C ALA A 157 -1.85 21.29 -11.62
N LYS A 158 -0.86 20.91 -10.79
CA LYS A 158 0.50 21.45 -10.87
C LYS A 158 1.35 20.79 -11.96
N GLY A 159 1.20 19.48 -12.15
CA GLY A 159 1.98 18.69 -13.10
C GLY A 159 1.15 17.53 -13.65
N PRO A 160 0.30 17.79 -14.66
CA PRO A 160 -0.65 16.76 -15.13
C PRO A 160 0.01 15.58 -15.84
N GLN A 161 1.23 15.74 -16.33
CA GLN A 161 1.99 14.67 -17.01
C GLN A 161 3.09 14.08 -16.14
N GLU A 162 3.37 14.69 -15.00
CA GLU A 162 4.41 14.25 -14.07
C GLU A 162 3.92 13.05 -13.27
N PRO A 163 4.67 11.93 -13.21
CA PRO A 163 4.22 10.78 -12.44
C PRO A 163 4.06 11.10 -10.95
N LEU A 164 3.04 10.51 -10.32
CA LEU A 164 2.90 10.45 -8.87
C LEU A 164 3.24 9.03 -8.40
N LEU A 165 4.34 8.86 -7.69
CA LEU A 165 4.73 7.59 -7.08
C LEU A 165 4.26 7.57 -5.64
N ILE A 166 3.49 6.56 -5.27
CA ILE A 166 3.01 6.32 -3.91
C ILE A 166 3.64 5.02 -3.41
N ALA A 167 4.49 5.13 -2.40
CA ALA A 167 5.08 4.01 -1.66
C ALA A 167 4.57 4.01 -0.22
N GLU A 168 4.78 2.92 0.50
CA GLU A 168 4.30 2.78 1.88
C GLU A 168 5.30 2.03 2.77
N CYS A 169 5.17 2.27 4.06
CA CYS A 169 5.71 1.39 5.08
C CYS A 169 4.69 1.24 6.23
N VAL A 170 4.02 0.08 6.25
CA VAL A 170 3.02 -0.28 7.26
C VAL A 170 3.31 -1.68 7.78
N PRO A 171 4.05 -1.83 8.90
CA PRO A 171 4.21 -3.13 9.55
C PRO A 171 2.84 -3.78 9.82
N GLY A 172 2.65 -5.03 9.39
CA GLY A 172 1.35 -5.71 9.44
C GLY A 172 0.38 -5.38 8.30
N GLY A 173 0.74 -4.46 7.41
CA GLY A 173 -0.10 -3.96 6.31
C GLY A 173 -0.48 -5.02 5.26
N THR A 174 0.30 -6.08 5.08
CA THR A 174 -0.12 -7.17 4.21
C THR A 174 -1.35 -7.92 4.74
N THR A 175 -1.54 -7.94 6.06
CA THR A 175 -2.73 -8.55 6.68
C THR A 175 -3.95 -7.62 6.58
N THR A 176 -3.77 -6.30 6.78
CA THR A 176 -4.85 -5.33 6.54
C THR A 176 -5.24 -5.29 5.06
N ALA A 177 -4.28 -5.45 4.14
CA ALA A 177 -4.55 -5.58 2.71
C ALA A 177 -5.40 -6.82 2.39
N GLN A 178 -5.04 -8.00 2.93
CA GLN A 178 -5.85 -9.21 2.80
C GLN A 178 -7.27 -8.98 3.33
N ALA A 179 -7.39 -8.37 4.51
CA ALA A 179 -8.68 -8.13 5.13
C ALA A 179 -9.58 -7.20 4.31
N VAL A 180 -9.03 -6.12 3.78
CA VAL A 180 -9.76 -5.18 2.92
C VAL A 180 -10.18 -5.86 1.62
N LEU A 181 -9.29 -6.59 0.95
CA LEU A 181 -9.61 -7.31 -0.28
C LEU A 181 -10.72 -8.36 -0.05
N THR A 182 -10.61 -9.14 1.04
CA THR A 182 -11.64 -10.13 1.43
C THR A 182 -12.97 -9.45 1.76
N GLY A 183 -12.92 -8.34 2.51
CA GLY A 183 -14.10 -7.53 2.84
C GLY A 183 -14.79 -6.92 1.61
N LEU A 184 -14.04 -6.64 0.54
CA LEU A 184 -14.58 -6.21 -0.76
C LEU A 184 -15.07 -7.38 -1.64
N GLY A 185 -15.09 -8.62 -1.14
CA GLY A 185 -15.59 -9.77 -1.83
C GLY A 185 -14.60 -10.46 -2.78
N LEU A 186 -13.30 -10.28 -2.57
CA LEU A 186 -12.24 -10.96 -3.31
C LEU A 186 -11.71 -12.17 -2.53
N GLU A 187 -11.62 -13.31 -3.16
CA GLU A 187 -11.00 -14.51 -2.60
C GLU A 187 -9.48 -14.41 -2.75
N VAL A 188 -8.77 -13.98 -1.68
CA VAL A 188 -7.34 -13.68 -1.73
C VAL A 188 -6.51 -14.41 -0.67
N ALA A 189 -7.11 -15.36 0.05
CA ALA A 189 -6.39 -16.21 0.98
C ALA A 189 -5.24 -16.94 0.24
N GLY A 190 -4.03 -16.89 0.81
CA GLY A 190 -2.84 -17.48 0.21
C GLY A 190 -2.23 -16.70 -0.97
N LEU A 191 -2.84 -15.61 -1.44
CA LEU A 191 -2.31 -14.82 -2.56
C LEU A 191 -1.49 -13.60 -2.11
N VAL A 192 -1.65 -13.19 -0.86
CA VAL A 192 -1.02 -11.98 -0.31
C VAL A 192 0.37 -12.31 0.22
N SER A 193 1.38 -11.60 -0.26
CA SER A 193 2.76 -11.69 0.21
C SER A 193 2.86 -11.43 1.72
N GLY A 194 3.78 -12.11 2.38
CA GLY A 194 4.09 -11.91 3.80
C GLY A 194 5.53 -11.52 4.04
N SER A 195 6.38 -11.65 3.01
CA SER A 195 7.84 -11.48 3.11
C SER A 195 8.47 -12.32 4.23
N LEU A 196 7.81 -13.39 4.65
CA LEU A 196 8.25 -14.35 5.66
C LEU A 196 8.81 -15.58 4.97
N LEU A 197 9.87 -16.17 5.53
CA LEU A 197 10.45 -17.41 5.03
C LEU A 197 9.43 -18.58 5.11
N GLU A 198 8.62 -18.58 6.17
CA GLU A 198 7.49 -19.51 6.32
C GLU A 198 6.19 -18.71 6.24
N PRO A 199 5.29 -19.03 5.29
CA PRO A 199 4.06 -18.29 5.12
C PRO A 199 3.09 -18.50 6.29
N VAL A 200 2.51 -17.41 6.79
CA VAL A 200 1.55 -17.41 7.92
C VAL A 200 0.12 -17.26 7.43
N HIS A 201 -0.23 -17.93 6.35
CA HIS A 201 -1.55 -17.78 5.71
C HIS A 201 -2.71 -18.13 6.64
N VAL A 202 -2.58 -19.18 7.45
CA VAL A 202 -3.61 -19.58 8.42
C VAL A 202 -3.85 -18.48 9.44
N LEU A 203 -2.78 -17.97 10.07
CA LEU A 203 -2.88 -16.89 11.05
C LEU A 203 -3.51 -15.62 10.45
N LYS A 204 -3.11 -15.25 9.23
CA LYS A 204 -3.71 -14.09 8.54
C LYS A 204 -5.21 -14.31 8.29
N THR A 205 -5.58 -15.48 7.78
CA THR A 205 -6.97 -15.81 7.47
C THR A 205 -7.83 -15.79 8.74
N GLU A 206 -7.38 -16.40 9.83
CA GLU A 206 -8.09 -16.37 11.11
C GLU A 206 -8.32 -14.94 11.65
N LEU A 207 -7.30 -14.07 11.54
CA LEU A 207 -7.44 -12.67 11.96
C LEU A 207 -8.41 -11.90 11.06
N VAL A 208 -8.36 -12.11 9.75
CA VAL A 208 -9.26 -11.49 8.77
C VAL A 208 -10.70 -11.91 9.01
N GLU A 209 -10.96 -13.20 9.14
CA GLU A 209 -12.30 -13.74 9.43
C GLU A 209 -12.85 -13.19 10.74
N ARG A 210 -12.03 -13.16 11.79
CA ARG A 210 -12.43 -12.60 13.08
C ARG A 210 -12.82 -11.12 12.96
N GLY A 211 -12.01 -10.31 12.27
CA GLY A 211 -12.26 -8.88 12.10
C GLY A 211 -13.52 -8.60 11.28
N LEU A 212 -13.68 -9.27 10.16
CA LEU A 212 -14.86 -9.12 9.30
C LEU A 212 -16.13 -9.63 9.99
N SER A 213 -16.04 -10.75 10.74
CA SER A 213 -17.15 -11.28 11.54
C SER A 213 -17.56 -10.30 12.65
N ALA A 214 -16.59 -9.77 13.39
CA ALA A 214 -16.85 -8.80 14.46
C ALA A 214 -17.51 -7.51 13.94
N ALA A 215 -17.24 -7.14 12.70
CA ALA A 215 -17.86 -5.99 12.02
C ALA A 215 -19.22 -6.33 11.37
N GLY A 216 -19.63 -7.59 11.35
CA GLY A 216 -20.84 -8.02 10.63
C GLY A 216 -20.72 -7.94 9.10
N LEU A 217 -19.48 -7.98 8.58
CA LEU A 217 -19.18 -7.86 7.15
C LEU A 217 -18.92 -9.21 6.45
N LEU A 218 -18.97 -10.32 7.18
CA LEU A 218 -18.82 -11.66 6.62
C LEU A 218 -20.16 -12.14 6.03
N GLY A 219 -20.15 -12.35 4.72
CA GLY A 219 -21.23 -12.99 4.00
C GLY A 219 -21.03 -14.51 3.89
N PRO A 220 -21.94 -15.20 3.17
CA PRO A 220 -21.79 -16.62 2.86
C PRO A 220 -20.43 -16.89 2.17
N GLY A 221 -19.72 -17.93 2.61
CA GLY A 221 -18.42 -18.28 2.03
C GLY A 221 -17.21 -17.56 2.66
N GLY A 222 -17.40 -16.84 3.78
CA GLY A 222 -16.26 -16.23 4.52
C GLY A 222 -15.68 -14.97 3.88
N MET A 223 -16.40 -14.33 2.97
CA MET A 223 -16.00 -13.09 2.29
C MET A 223 -17.04 -12.00 2.49
N GLY A 224 -16.65 -10.75 2.24
CA GLY A 224 -17.59 -9.64 2.15
C GLY A 224 -18.59 -9.82 1.00
N GLY A 225 -19.75 -9.21 1.16
CA GLY A 225 -20.75 -9.21 0.10
C GLY A 225 -20.33 -8.41 -1.14
N PRO A 226 -20.95 -8.65 -2.30
CA PRO A 226 -20.64 -7.91 -3.53
C PRO A 226 -20.90 -6.41 -3.42
N ASP A 227 -21.80 -6.01 -2.53
CA ASP A 227 -22.24 -4.63 -2.33
C ASP A 227 -21.69 -4.05 -1.01
N ALA A 228 -20.60 -4.63 -0.45
CA ALA A 228 -19.99 -4.11 0.76
C ALA A 228 -19.55 -2.66 0.59
N ASP A 229 -19.92 -1.79 1.55
CA ASP A 229 -19.45 -0.40 1.56
C ASP A 229 -17.93 -0.36 1.79
N PRO A 230 -17.13 0.15 0.83
CA PRO A 230 -15.68 0.19 0.96
C PRO A 230 -15.21 1.01 2.18
N LEU A 231 -15.96 2.04 2.58
CA LEU A 231 -15.63 2.85 3.75
C LEU A 231 -15.88 2.08 5.05
N ALA A 232 -16.94 1.28 5.11
CA ALA A 232 -17.21 0.41 6.24
C ALA A 232 -16.15 -0.69 6.36
N VAL A 233 -15.73 -1.29 5.24
CA VAL A 233 -14.63 -2.28 5.20
C VAL A 233 -13.32 -1.66 5.70
N LEU A 234 -12.95 -0.46 5.21
CA LEU A 234 -11.76 0.25 5.69
C LEU A 234 -11.81 0.55 7.19
N ALA A 235 -12.96 1.01 7.70
CA ALA A 235 -13.13 1.30 9.12
C ALA A 235 -13.00 0.03 9.98
N ALA A 236 -13.52 -1.08 9.48
CA ALA A 236 -13.51 -2.34 10.21
C ALA A 236 -12.11 -2.99 10.27
N VAL A 237 -11.41 -3.09 9.14
CA VAL A 237 -10.21 -3.95 9.02
C VAL A 237 -9.03 -3.32 8.26
N GLY A 238 -9.14 -2.07 7.82
CA GLY A 238 -8.10 -1.37 7.07
C GLY A 238 -7.07 -0.65 7.94
N ASP A 239 -6.25 0.15 7.29
CA ASP A 239 -5.27 1.02 7.93
C ASP A 239 -5.28 2.44 7.31
N PRO A 240 -4.64 3.44 7.95
CA PRO A 240 -4.70 4.84 7.51
C PRO A 240 -4.08 5.07 6.14
N MET A 241 -3.04 4.31 5.78
CA MET A 241 -2.34 4.42 4.50
C MET A 241 -3.29 4.11 3.35
N GLN A 242 -4.07 3.04 3.45
CA GLN A 242 -5.02 2.61 2.42
C GLN A 242 -6.07 3.70 2.13
N ALA A 243 -6.59 4.36 3.17
CA ALA A 243 -7.58 5.42 3.01
C ALA A 243 -7.03 6.65 2.28
N LEU A 244 -5.85 7.14 2.68
CA LEU A 244 -5.22 8.30 2.02
C LEU A 244 -4.78 7.96 0.60
N ALA A 245 -4.14 6.79 0.41
CA ALA A 245 -3.63 6.35 -0.89
C ALA A 245 -4.75 6.16 -1.91
N ALA A 246 -5.87 5.53 -1.54
CA ALA A 246 -7.04 5.41 -2.41
C ALA A 246 -7.60 6.79 -2.80
N GLY A 247 -7.62 7.73 -1.85
CA GLY A 247 -7.99 9.12 -2.13
C GLY A 247 -7.03 9.81 -3.11
N LEU A 248 -5.71 9.64 -2.93
CA LEU A 248 -4.69 10.18 -3.85
C LEU A 248 -4.87 9.63 -5.26
N VAL A 249 -5.09 8.33 -5.41
CA VAL A 249 -5.37 7.68 -6.70
C VAL A 249 -6.60 8.30 -7.36
N LEU A 250 -7.73 8.38 -6.65
CA LEU A 250 -8.98 8.95 -7.17
C LEU A 250 -8.81 10.42 -7.57
N GLY A 251 -8.05 11.19 -6.80
CA GLY A 251 -7.80 12.60 -7.07
C GLY A 251 -6.85 12.84 -8.24
N ALA A 252 -5.71 12.16 -8.26
CA ALA A 252 -4.66 12.36 -9.26
C ALA A 252 -5.00 11.69 -10.59
N ALA A 253 -5.25 10.38 -10.57
CA ALA A 253 -5.56 9.63 -11.78
C ALA A 253 -6.92 10.00 -12.37
N GLY A 254 -7.91 10.33 -11.52
CA GLY A 254 -9.19 10.89 -11.96
C GLY A 254 -9.08 12.24 -12.66
N ALA A 255 -8.00 12.99 -12.42
CA ALA A 255 -7.65 14.22 -13.12
C ALA A 255 -6.64 14.01 -14.27
N GLY A 256 -6.33 12.75 -14.63
CA GLY A 256 -5.48 12.41 -15.76
C GLY A 256 -3.99 12.33 -15.47
N ARG A 257 -3.54 12.48 -14.21
CA ARG A 257 -2.13 12.35 -13.83
C ARG A 257 -1.73 10.87 -13.69
N PRO A 258 -0.59 10.45 -14.27
CA PRO A 258 -0.09 9.08 -14.09
C PRO A 258 0.24 8.79 -12.62
N VAL A 259 -0.20 7.65 -12.10
CA VAL A 259 0.06 7.20 -10.72
C VAL A 259 0.76 5.84 -10.75
N LEU A 260 1.90 5.75 -10.08
CA LEU A 260 2.60 4.51 -9.80
C LEU A 260 2.36 4.11 -8.34
N LEU A 261 1.67 3.01 -8.12
CA LEU A 261 1.55 2.37 -6.82
C LEU A 261 2.75 1.43 -6.63
N ALA A 262 3.77 1.90 -5.90
CA ALA A 262 5.02 1.17 -5.71
C ALA A 262 4.90 0.18 -4.54
N GLY A 263 4.72 -1.10 -4.86
CA GLY A 263 4.53 -2.17 -3.87
C GLY A 263 3.83 -3.38 -4.46
N GLY A 264 3.40 -4.30 -3.61
CA GLY A 264 2.69 -5.53 -3.99
C GLY A 264 1.26 -5.56 -3.49
N SER A 265 0.98 -6.50 -2.58
CA SER A 265 -0.38 -6.77 -2.06
C SER A 265 -1.07 -5.57 -1.42
N GLN A 266 -0.32 -4.70 -0.72
CA GLN A 266 -0.89 -3.50 -0.12
C GLN A 266 -1.37 -2.51 -1.18
N MET A 267 -0.61 -2.35 -2.26
CA MET A 267 -0.99 -1.49 -3.38
C MET A 267 -2.13 -2.08 -4.21
N ALA A 268 -2.24 -3.42 -4.28
CA ALA A 268 -3.42 -4.06 -4.84
C ALA A 268 -4.70 -3.76 -4.04
N ALA A 269 -4.61 -3.70 -2.69
CA ALA A 269 -5.74 -3.29 -1.85
C ALA A 269 -6.12 -1.81 -2.05
N VAL A 270 -5.13 -0.92 -2.18
CA VAL A 270 -5.35 0.49 -2.51
C VAL A 270 -6.06 0.63 -3.86
N TRP A 271 -5.62 -0.13 -4.86
CA TRP A 271 -6.24 -0.14 -6.19
C TRP A 271 -7.67 -0.68 -6.16
N ALA A 272 -7.91 -1.77 -5.44
CA ALA A 272 -9.26 -2.32 -5.24
C ALA A 272 -10.22 -1.30 -4.62
N LEU A 273 -9.76 -0.59 -3.57
CA LEU A 273 -10.52 0.48 -2.94
C LEU A 273 -10.83 1.64 -3.90
N ALA A 274 -9.85 2.06 -4.70
CA ALA A 274 -10.06 3.12 -5.69
C ALA A 274 -11.11 2.70 -6.73
N LEU A 275 -11.08 1.46 -7.21
CA LEU A 275 -12.08 0.92 -8.14
C LEU A 275 -13.46 0.78 -7.51
N ALA A 276 -13.53 0.32 -6.25
CA ALA A 276 -14.80 0.16 -5.54
C ALA A 276 -15.47 1.53 -5.25
N LEU A 277 -14.68 2.56 -4.95
CA LEU A 277 -15.14 3.92 -4.69
C LEU A 277 -15.42 4.74 -5.96
N CYS A 278 -14.90 4.29 -7.12
CA CYS A 278 -15.09 4.95 -8.39
C CYS A 278 -16.39 4.49 -9.06
N SER A 279 -17.07 5.43 -9.75
CA SER A 279 -18.24 5.04 -10.55
C SER A 279 -17.84 4.05 -11.67
N PRO A 280 -18.66 3.07 -12.01
CA PRO A 280 -18.35 2.13 -13.08
C PRO A 280 -17.95 2.80 -14.40
N ALA A 281 -18.62 3.88 -14.76
CA ALA A 281 -18.31 4.65 -15.97
C ALA A 281 -16.92 5.31 -15.99
N SER A 282 -16.37 5.63 -14.82
CA SER A 282 -15.06 6.28 -14.68
C SER A 282 -13.90 5.30 -14.56
N ARG A 283 -14.15 4.03 -14.25
CA ARG A 283 -13.09 3.00 -14.04
C ARG A 283 -12.13 2.84 -15.21
N PRO A 284 -12.59 2.79 -16.49
CA PRO A 284 -11.65 2.64 -17.61
C PRO A 284 -10.71 3.83 -17.78
N ALA A 285 -11.18 5.05 -17.49
CA ALA A 285 -10.34 6.24 -17.52
C ALA A 285 -9.32 6.23 -16.37
N LEU A 286 -9.77 5.87 -15.16
CA LEU A 286 -8.91 5.72 -14.00
C LEU A 286 -7.81 4.67 -14.24
N ALA A 287 -8.17 3.51 -14.79
CA ALA A 287 -7.26 2.41 -15.03
C ALA A 287 -6.12 2.75 -16.01
N ARG A 288 -6.38 3.60 -17.00
CA ARG A 288 -5.33 4.06 -17.91
C ARG A 288 -4.25 4.93 -17.26
N GLN A 289 -4.53 5.48 -16.09
CA GLN A 289 -3.61 6.36 -15.37
C GLN A 289 -2.87 5.66 -14.22
N VAL A 290 -3.20 4.41 -13.89
CA VAL A 290 -2.65 3.74 -12.70
C VAL A 290 -1.89 2.49 -13.11
N ALA A 291 -0.66 2.36 -12.60
CA ALA A 291 0.10 1.13 -12.65
C ALA A 291 0.53 0.71 -11.24
N ILE A 292 0.61 -0.60 -11.01
CA ILE A 292 1.24 -1.18 -9.81
C ILE A 292 2.62 -1.66 -10.24
N GLY A 293 3.67 -1.15 -9.58
CA GLY A 293 5.05 -1.55 -9.81
C GLY A 293 5.61 -2.29 -8.60
N THR A 294 6.21 -3.45 -8.82
CA THR A 294 6.84 -4.25 -7.78
C THR A 294 8.19 -4.79 -8.21
N THR A 295 8.95 -5.33 -7.27
CA THR A 295 10.22 -5.99 -7.58
C THR A 295 10.00 -7.41 -8.11
N ALA A 296 10.97 -7.92 -8.89
CA ALA A 296 10.95 -9.30 -9.37
C ALA A 296 10.88 -10.31 -8.21
N TRP A 297 11.46 -9.99 -7.04
CA TRP A 297 11.41 -10.86 -5.86
C TRP A 297 9.98 -11.01 -5.33
N VAL A 298 9.23 -9.92 -5.20
CA VAL A 298 7.82 -9.99 -4.77
C VAL A 298 6.96 -10.67 -5.83
N ALA A 299 7.22 -10.40 -7.11
CA ALA A 299 6.49 -11.03 -8.21
C ALA A 299 6.71 -12.54 -8.31
N ALA A 300 7.90 -13.02 -7.89
CA ALA A 300 8.30 -14.43 -7.94
C ALA A 300 8.26 -15.13 -6.58
N GLU A 301 7.65 -14.51 -5.56
CA GLU A 301 7.56 -15.09 -4.22
C GLU A 301 6.72 -16.37 -4.23
N ALA A 302 7.33 -17.50 -3.87
CA ALA A 302 6.67 -18.81 -3.94
C ALA A 302 5.50 -18.98 -2.95
N SER A 303 5.44 -18.14 -1.90
CA SER A 303 4.40 -18.17 -0.87
C SER A 303 3.21 -17.26 -1.16
N SER A 304 3.16 -16.60 -2.31
CA SER A 304 2.08 -15.71 -2.73
C SER A 304 1.91 -15.75 -4.25
N ASP A 305 0.80 -15.23 -4.76
CA ASP A 305 0.58 -15.10 -6.20
C ASP A 305 -0.03 -13.74 -6.51
N LEU A 306 0.86 -12.75 -6.68
CA LEU A 306 0.46 -11.39 -7.00
C LEU A 306 -0.22 -11.31 -8.38
N ALA A 307 0.21 -12.11 -9.35
CA ALA A 307 -0.37 -12.11 -10.69
C ALA A 307 -1.83 -12.58 -10.65
N LEU A 308 -2.10 -13.69 -9.95
CA LEU A 308 -3.47 -14.19 -9.76
C LEU A 308 -4.32 -13.21 -8.94
N LEU A 309 -3.74 -12.57 -7.90
CA LEU A 309 -4.43 -11.54 -7.12
C LEU A 309 -4.89 -10.39 -8.03
N LEU A 310 -3.99 -9.86 -8.85
CA LEU A 310 -4.31 -8.77 -9.79
C LEU A 310 -5.31 -9.20 -10.87
N GLN A 311 -5.22 -10.44 -11.34
CA GLN A 311 -6.20 -11.00 -12.28
C GLN A 311 -7.61 -11.08 -11.65
N ARG A 312 -7.73 -11.58 -10.41
CA ARG A 312 -9.01 -11.62 -9.67
C ARG A 312 -9.57 -10.21 -9.47
N LEU A 313 -8.70 -9.25 -9.15
CA LEU A 313 -9.09 -7.86 -9.00
C LEU A 313 -9.62 -7.28 -10.31
N GLY A 314 -8.93 -7.50 -11.44
CA GLY A 314 -9.38 -7.05 -12.76
C GLY A 314 -10.67 -7.73 -13.24
N ALA A 315 -10.94 -8.96 -12.81
CA ALA A 315 -12.20 -9.66 -13.13
C ALA A 315 -13.38 -9.17 -12.28
N ARG A 316 -13.13 -8.54 -11.13
CA ARG A 316 -14.14 -8.03 -10.21
C ARG A 316 -14.74 -6.70 -10.68
N TRP A 317 -13.96 -5.81 -11.27
CA TRP A 317 -14.32 -4.46 -11.70
C TRP A 317 -14.01 -4.19 -13.17
#